data_22fa8e89cc87d3730d1394080fd4cc4d
#
_entry.id   22fa8e89cc87d3730d1394080fd4cc4d
#
_cell.length_a   1.000
_cell.length_b   1.000
_cell.length_c   1.000
_cell.angle_alpha   90.00
_cell.angle_beta   90.00
_cell.angle_gamma   90.00
#
_symmetry.space_group_name_H-M   'P 1'
#
loop_
_entity.id
_entity.type
_entity.pdbx_description
1 polymer ?
#
loop_
_entity_poly.entity_id
_entity_poly.type
_entity_poly.pdbx_seq_one_letter_code
_entity_poly.pdbx_strand_id
1 'polypeptide(L)'
;MLSTVKTLSLIAAGLLSAQTFAWGEMPLQETKNLTLDAASLSALKVEAGSGFLHITGSDSDQVTVKAEIYQEKPHDEYCLTLEAKGKRAALGAGQCEYQTNKQTRIDLTVSIPRSFNVDVHDGSGEIIISKVANTVINDGSGSITANDITGTLEINDGSGSIDVRNVSHDIKIHDGSGNINVAKAQGNIEVHDGSGGIDLNDISGDVVVSDGSGSIRVDTAANFELLSDGSGSVKVTNIAGKTKM
;
A
#
# COMPACT_ATOMS: atom_id res chain seq x y z
N MET A 1 26.80 -3.28 -17.45
CA MET A 1 27.35 -2.25 -16.56
C MET A 1 26.54 -2.31 -15.28
N LEU A 2 27.12 -2.77 -14.18
CA LEU A 2 26.46 -2.78 -12.88
C LEU A 2 26.31 -1.33 -12.41
N SER A 3 25.06 -0.89 -12.22
CA SER A 3 24.77 0.40 -11.59
C SER A 3 25.14 0.30 -10.12
N THR A 4 26.17 1.03 -9.73
CA THR A 4 26.68 1.04 -8.36
C THR A 4 25.73 1.83 -7.46
N VAL A 5 25.15 1.17 -6.48
CA VAL A 5 24.42 1.82 -5.38
C VAL A 5 25.39 2.70 -4.61
N LYS A 6 25.18 4.01 -4.63
CA LYS A 6 25.91 4.92 -3.75
C LYS A 6 25.13 5.04 -2.43
N THR A 7 25.57 4.27 -1.45
CA THR A 7 25.09 4.45 -0.07
C THR A 7 25.79 5.67 0.52
N LEU A 8 25.06 6.77 0.69
CA LEU A 8 25.55 7.92 1.42
C LEU A 8 25.05 7.82 2.86
N SER A 9 25.87 7.26 3.75
CA SER A 9 25.58 7.22 5.18
C SER A 9 25.90 8.55 5.82
N LEU A 10 24.89 9.36 6.12
CA LEU A 10 25.02 10.53 6.98
C LEU A 10 24.69 10.08 8.41
N ILE A 11 25.72 9.92 9.24
CA ILE A 11 25.53 9.72 10.69
C ILE A 11 25.21 11.08 11.29
N ALA A 12 23.94 11.35 11.60
CA ALA A 12 23.57 12.45 12.45
C ALA A 12 23.54 11.94 13.90
N ALA A 13 24.57 12.28 14.66
CA ALA A 13 24.56 12.09 16.11
C ALA A 13 23.57 13.07 16.74
N GLY A 14 22.33 12.63 16.95
CA GLY A 14 21.30 13.37 17.66
C GLY A 14 21.37 13.05 19.17
N LEU A 15 21.34 14.09 19.97
CA LEU A 15 21.26 14.03 21.44
C LEU A 15 20.04 13.22 21.87
N LEU A 16 20.27 12.07 22.51
CA LEU A 16 19.25 11.24 23.14
C LEU A 16 18.71 11.98 24.38
N SER A 17 17.51 12.54 24.26
CA SER A 17 16.68 12.81 25.41
C SER A 17 16.07 11.48 25.86
N ALA A 18 16.36 11.05 27.07
CA ALA A 18 15.75 9.85 27.65
C ALA A 18 14.23 10.09 27.79
N GLN A 19 13.46 9.51 26.85
CA GLN A 19 12.02 9.42 26.97
C GLN A 19 11.68 8.12 27.71
N THR A 20 10.84 8.23 28.72
CA THR A 20 10.26 7.08 29.42
C THR A 20 9.23 6.43 28.49
N PHE A 21 9.61 5.31 27.88
CA PHE A 21 8.72 4.55 27.01
C PHE A 21 7.71 3.76 27.84
N ALA A 22 6.44 3.88 27.45
CA ALA A 22 5.40 2.94 27.88
C ALA A 22 5.70 1.56 27.26
N TRP A 23 5.37 0.51 27.95
CA TRP A 23 5.59 -0.88 27.51
C TRP A 23 5.00 -1.11 26.11
N GLY A 24 5.87 -1.35 25.11
CA GLY A 24 5.48 -1.79 23.79
C GLY A 24 6.09 -1.06 22.57
N GLU A 25 6.79 0.05 22.74
CA GLU A 25 7.40 0.75 21.60
C GLU A 25 8.88 0.43 21.46
N MET A 26 9.24 -0.17 20.32
CA MET A 26 10.64 -0.35 19.95
C MET A 26 11.29 1.02 19.68
N PRO A 27 12.45 1.35 20.29
CA PRO A 27 13.13 2.61 20.04
C PRO A 27 13.72 2.67 18.62
N LEU A 28 13.74 3.87 18.04
CA LEU A 28 14.45 4.15 16.79
C LEU A 28 15.96 3.94 17.03
N GLN A 29 16.57 3.04 16.29
CA GLN A 29 18.00 2.75 16.37
C GLN A 29 18.80 3.45 15.29
N GLU A 30 18.28 3.47 14.06
CA GLU A 30 19.00 4.00 12.90
C GLU A 30 18.04 4.56 11.86
N THR A 31 18.50 5.57 11.11
CA THR A 31 17.85 6.05 9.88
C THR A 31 18.79 5.87 8.71
N LYS A 32 18.35 5.17 7.68
CA LYS A 32 19.09 4.98 6.41
C LYS A 32 18.39 5.70 5.27
N ASN A 33 19.19 6.34 4.41
CA ASN A 33 18.71 6.94 3.17
C ASN A 33 19.32 6.20 1.99
N LEU A 34 18.48 5.69 1.10
CA LEU A 34 18.89 5.00 -0.13
C LEU A 34 18.43 5.83 -1.33
N THR A 35 19.22 5.81 -2.40
CA THR A 35 18.90 6.50 -3.64
C THR A 35 19.29 5.63 -4.83
N LEU A 36 18.42 5.59 -5.84
CA LEU A 36 18.64 4.87 -7.09
C LEU A 36 18.23 5.75 -8.26
N ASP A 37 19.09 5.85 -9.28
CA ASP A 37 18.77 6.52 -10.54
C ASP A 37 17.62 5.77 -11.25
N ALA A 38 16.57 6.49 -11.58
CA ALA A 38 15.36 5.95 -12.17
C ALA A 38 15.26 6.14 -13.69
N ALA A 39 16.22 6.78 -14.36
CA ALA A 39 16.14 7.14 -15.78
C ALA A 39 15.89 5.96 -16.73
N SER A 40 16.29 4.74 -16.37
CA SER A 40 16.05 3.52 -17.14
C SER A 40 14.97 2.60 -16.58
N LEU A 41 14.30 3.03 -15.51
CA LEU A 41 13.32 2.24 -14.77
C LEU A 41 11.90 2.74 -15.06
N SER A 42 10.91 1.89 -14.84
CA SER A 42 9.49 2.21 -15.05
C SER A 42 8.57 1.63 -13.97
N ALA A 43 9.13 0.96 -12.98
CA ALA A 43 8.35 0.38 -11.90
C ALA A 43 9.15 0.30 -10.60
N LEU A 44 8.42 0.24 -9.49
CA LEU A 44 8.93 -0.10 -8.17
C LEU A 44 8.29 -1.42 -7.74
N LYS A 45 9.10 -2.37 -7.28
CA LYS A 45 8.65 -3.53 -6.50
C LYS A 45 9.12 -3.38 -5.08
N VAL A 46 8.20 -3.56 -4.12
CA VAL A 46 8.48 -3.52 -2.68
C VAL A 46 8.15 -4.87 -2.06
N GLU A 47 9.07 -5.37 -1.25
CA GLU A 47 8.85 -6.49 -0.34
C GLU A 47 9.15 -5.99 1.07
N ALA A 48 8.11 -5.73 1.85
CA ALA A 48 8.20 -5.21 3.21
C ALA A 48 7.65 -6.23 4.23
N GLY A 49 8.09 -6.12 5.46
CA GLY A 49 7.70 -7.07 6.52
C GLY A 49 6.75 -6.46 7.53
N SER A 50 7.23 -5.48 8.28
CA SER A 50 6.43 -4.78 9.29
C SER A 50 6.90 -3.34 9.45
N GLY A 51 5.98 -2.45 9.74
CA GLY A 51 6.18 -1.01 9.79
C GLY A 51 5.25 -0.29 8.81
N PHE A 52 5.29 1.02 8.74
CA PHE A 52 4.54 1.70 7.71
C PHE A 52 5.31 1.76 6.37
N LEU A 53 4.55 1.79 5.29
CA LEU A 53 5.07 1.97 3.94
C LEU A 53 4.36 3.16 3.28
N HIS A 54 5.02 4.30 3.14
CA HIS A 54 4.51 5.47 2.45
C HIS A 54 5.21 5.67 1.12
N ILE A 55 4.48 5.55 0.01
CA ILE A 55 4.99 5.74 -1.36
C ILE A 55 4.31 6.95 -2.00
N THR A 56 5.10 7.89 -2.49
CA THR A 56 4.58 9.07 -3.19
C THR A 56 5.26 9.27 -4.53
N GLY A 57 4.45 9.42 -5.56
CA GLY A 57 4.92 9.83 -6.90
C GLY A 57 5.35 11.30 -6.91
N SER A 58 6.51 11.57 -7.47
CA SER A 58 7.13 12.89 -7.57
C SER A 58 7.58 13.19 -9.00
N ASP A 59 8.03 14.41 -9.25
CA ASP A 59 8.60 14.82 -10.54
C ASP A 59 10.13 14.56 -10.60
N SER A 60 10.66 13.75 -9.71
CA SER A 60 12.08 13.38 -9.63
C SER A 60 12.41 12.21 -10.56
N ASP A 61 13.60 12.22 -11.14
CA ASP A 61 14.17 11.09 -11.90
C ASP A 61 14.91 10.08 -10.98
N GLN A 62 14.60 10.07 -9.69
CA GLN A 62 15.24 9.19 -8.72
C GLN A 62 14.19 8.46 -7.88
N VAL A 63 14.52 7.23 -7.48
CA VAL A 63 13.89 6.55 -6.35
C VAL A 63 14.67 6.89 -5.10
N THR A 64 14.00 7.48 -4.11
CA THR A 64 14.60 7.78 -2.80
C THR A 64 13.83 7.07 -1.71
N VAL A 65 14.55 6.51 -0.75
CA VAL A 65 13.98 5.77 0.39
C VAL A 65 14.61 6.30 1.67
N LYS A 66 13.77 6.75 2.59
CA LYS A 66 14.13 6.95 4.00
C LYS A 66 13.60 5.75 4.77
N ALA A 67 14.48 4.99 5.41
CA ALA A 67 14.14 3.85 6.25
C ALA A 67 14.50 4.16 7.70
N GLU A 68 13.52 4.06 8.59
CA GLU A 68 13.67 4.23 10.04
C GLU A 68 13.58 2.85 10.69
N ILE A 69 14.69 2.41 11.30
CA ILE A 69 14.85 1.06 11.83
C ILE A 69 14.62 1.09 13.34
N TYR A 70 13.62 0.35 13.80
CA TYR A 70 13.23 0.23 15.19
C TYR A 70 13.53 -1.18 15.71
N GLN A 71 14.21 -1.28 16.84
CA GLN A 71 14.61 -2.54 17.44
C GLN A 71 14.62 -2.40 18.96
N GLU A 72 14.23 -3.45 19.68
CA GLU A 72 14.33 -3.47 21.16
C GLU A 72 15.79 -3.36 21.61
N LYS A 73 16.69 -4.09 20.93
CA LYS A 73 18.14 -4.02 21.12
C LYS A 73 18.82 -3.94 19.76
N PRO A 74 19.82 -3.07 19.56
CA PRO A 74 20.52 -2.94 18.28
C PRO A 74 21.11 -4.27 17.79
N HIS A 75 20.90 -4.59 16.52
CA HIS A 75 21.49 -5.73 15.81
C HIS A 75 21.45 -5.50 14.31
N ASP A 76 22.29 -6.22 13.57
CA ASP A 76 22.43 -6.13 12.11
C ASP A 76 21.62 -7.22 11.37
N GLU A 77 20.76 -7.97 12.07
CA GLU A 77 20.00 -9.09 11.52
C GLU A 77 18.68 -8.59 10.90
N TYR A 78 18.77 -7.67 9.95
CA TYR A 78 17.68 -7.20 9.09
C TYR A 78 18.17 -6.92 7.68
N CYS A 79 17.28 -7.02 6.71
CA CYS A 79 17.59 -6.73 5.32
C CYS A 79 16.96 -5.41 4.90
N LEU A 80 17.78 -4.55 4.28
CA LEU A 80 17.34 -3.32 3.63
C LEU A 80 18.14 -3.16 2.35
N THR A 81 17.47 -3.29 1.20
CA THR A 81 18.11 -3.22 -0.12
C THR A 81 17.31 -2.36 -1.08
N LEU A 82 17.97 -1.61 -1.94
CA LEU A 82 17.39 -0.90 -3.07
C LEU A 82 18.27 -1.13 -4.30
N GLU A 83 17.76 -1.87 -5.26
CA GLU A 83 18.54 -2.32 -6.43
C GLU A 83 17.76 -2.16 -7.74
N ALA A 84 18.47 -1.95 -8.86
CA ALA A 84 17.88 -2.04 -10.18
C ALA A 84 17.83 -3.51 -10.65
N LYS A 85 16.65 -4.04 -10.91
CA LYS A 85 16.44 -5.38 -11.49
C LYS A 85 15.65 -5.27 -12.80
N GLY A 86 16.36 -5.29 -13.93
CA GLY A 86 15.79 -5.04 -15.25
C GLY A 86 15.27 -3.60 -15.35
N LYS A 87 13.96 -3.42 -15.60
CA LYS A 87 13.29 -2.11 -15.64
C LYS A 87 12.61 -1.71 -14.32
N ARG A 88 12.91 -2.39 -13.23
CA ARG A 88 12.29 -2.14 -11.92
C ARG A 88 13.33 -1.74 -10.88
N ALA A 89 12.97 -0.80 -10.02
CA ALA A 89 13.59 -0.67 -8.72
C ALA A 89 13.03 -1.77 -7.81
N ALA A 90 13.88 -2.51 -7.13
CA ALA A 90 13.50 -3.52 -6.15
C ALA A 90 13.93 -3.05 -4.76
N LEU A 91 12.95 -2.79 -3.89
CA LEU A 91 13.12 -2.41 -2.50
C LEU A 91 12.75 -3.61 -1.63
N GLY A 92 13.68 -4.08 -0.83
CA GLY A 92 13.45 -5.11 0.19
C GLY A 92 13.70 -4.53 1.57
N ALA A 93 12.76 -4.72 2.50
CA ALA A 93 12.88 -4.28 3.89
C ALA A 93 12.19 -5.28 4.83
N GLY A 94 12.92 -5.80 5.81
CA GLY A 94 12.35 -6.75 6.76
C GLY A 94 13.38 -7.71 7.33
N GLN A 95 12.93 -8.90 7.68
CA GLN A 95 13.84 -9.96 8.14
C GLN A 95 14.60 -10.58 6.97
N CYS A 96 15.88 -10.86 7.16
CA CYS A 96 16.65 -11.64 6.21
C CYS A 96 16.20 -13.12 6.21
N GLU A 97 16.59 -13.88 5.19
CA GLU A 97 16.24 -15.32 5.01
C GLU A 97 16.56 -16.21 6.23
N TYR A 98 17.47 -15.79 7.09
CA TYR A 98 17.78 -16.50 8.32
C TYR A 98 16.82 -16.02 9.42
N GLN A 99 15.90 -16.90 9.83
CA GLN A 99 14.98 -16.65 10.93
C GLN A 99 15.77 -16.37 12.22
N THR A 100 15.72 -15.14 12.66
CA THR A 100 16.24 -14.75 13.98
C THR A 100 15.04 -14.50 14.89
N ASN A 101 15.22 -14.74 16.19
CA ASN A 101 14.21 -14.40 17.20
C ASN A 101 14.19 -12.88 17.51
N LYS A 102 14.88 -12.07 16.70
CA LYS A 102 15.00 -10.63 16.92
C LYS A 102 14.00 -9.89 16.07
N GLN A 103 13.19 -9.07 16.71
CA GLN A 103 12.19 -8.26 16.04
C GLN A 103 12.80 -6.95 15.53
N THR A 104 12.51 -6.63 14.29
CA THR A 104 12.84 -5.35 13.66
C THR A 104 11.60 -4.84 12.97
N ARG A 105 11.23 -3.58 13.22
CA ARG A 105 10.27 -2.81 12.43
C ARG A 105 11.02 -1.81 11.58
N ILE A 106 10.67 -1.72 10.31
CA ILE A 106 11.28 -0.77 9.37
C ILE A 106 10.18 0.09 8.77
N ASP A 107 10.14 1.35 9.14
CA ASP A 107 9.23 2.33 8.58
C ASP A 107 9.84 2.95 7.33
N LEU A 108 9.10 2.93 6.21
CA LEU A 108 9.59 3.32 4.90
C LEU A 108 8.86 4.56 4.36
N THR A 109 9.61 5.59 4.01
CA THR A 109 9.12 6.72 3.21
C THR A 109 9.83 6.70 1.86
N VAL A 110 9.06 6.51 0.79
CA VAL A 110 9.57 6.29 -0.57
C VAL A 110 9.05 7.36 -1.51
N SER A 111 9.93 7.98 -2.29
CA SER A 111 9.57 8.86 -3.40
C SER A 111 10.06 8.26 -4.72
N ILE A 112 9.18 8.25 -5.71
CA ILE A 112 9.42 7.66 -7.04
C ILE A 112 8.91 8.58 -8.15
N PRO A 113 9.33 8.40 -9.41
CA PRO A 113 8.66 9.07 -10.53
C PRO A 113 7.17 8.72 -10.62
N ARG A 114 6.30 9.72 -10.86
CA ARG A 114 4.82 9.52 -10.95
C ARG A 114 4.38 8.50 -11.98
N SER A 115 5.18 8.30 -13.02
CA SER A 115 4.89 7.35 -14.11
C SER A 115 5.17 5.90 -13.76
N PHE A 116 5.70 5.62 -12.57
CA PHE A 116 6.05 4.26 -12.17
C PHE A 116 4.81 3.45 -11.83
N ASN A 117 4.81 2.21 -12.32
CA ASN A 117 3.95 1.17 -11.78
C ASN A 117 4.50 0.71 -10.43
N VAL A 118 3.61 0.37 -9.50
CA VAL A 118 3.96 -0.04 -8.14
C VAL A 118 3.42 -1.44 -7.87
N ASP A 119 4.27 -2.31 -7.34
CA ASP A 119 3.94 -3.67 -6.92
C ASP A 119 4.43 -3.86 -5.49
N VAL A 120 3.51 -3.98 -4.54
CA VAL A 120 3.78 -4.08 -3.10
C VAL A 120 3.37 -5.44 -2.58
N HIS A 121 4.28 -6.05 -1.84
CA HIS A 121 4.01 -7.17 -0.95
C HIS A 121 4.41 -6.74 0.46
N ASP A 122 3.44 -6.59 1.35
CA ASP A 122 3.66 -6.22 2.75
C ASP A 122 3.10 -7.30 3.70
N GLY A 123 3.73 -7.41 4.85
CA GLY A 123 3.28 -8.33 5.89
C GLY A 123 2.27 -7.69 6.81
N SER A 124 2.58 -6.48 7.28
CA SER A 124 1.69 -5.77 8.21
C SER A 124 2.12 -4.33 8.45
N GLY A 125 1.15 -3.47 8.62
CA GLY A 125 1.36 -2.06 8.92
C GLY A 125 0.45 -1.15 8.11
N GLU A 126 0.72 0.13 8.14
CA GLU A 126 -0.02 1.09 7.33
C GLU A 126 0.66 1.21 5.96
N ILE A 127 -0.12 1.09 4.90
CA ILE A 127 0.30 1.37 3.53
C ILE A 127 -0.38 2.63 3.05
N ILE A 128 0.39 3.65 2.64
CA ILE A 128 -0.12 4.84 1.96
C ILE A 128 0.58 4.97 0.61
N ILE A 129 -0.19 4.93 -0.48
CA ILE A 129 0.34 5.10 -1.85
C ILE A 129 -0.39 6.25 -2.52
N SER A 130 0.37 7.16 -3.14
CA SER A 130 -0.24 8.29 -3.83
C SER A 130 0.53 8.74 -5.07
N LYS A 131 -0.24 9.26 -6.06
CA LYS A 131 0.30 9.92 -7.26
C LYS A 131 1.20 9.04 -8.11
N VAL A 132 0.80 7.80 -8.34
CA VAL A 132 1.53 6.81 -9.14
C VAL A 132 0.66 6.26 -10.28
N ALA A 133 1.24 5.42 -11.13
CA ALA A 133 0.52 4.77 -12.23
C ALA A 133 -0.20 3.48 -11.78
N ASN A 134 -0.11 2.38 -12.56
CA ASN A 134 -0.78 1.14 -12.17
C ASN A 134 -0.20 0.62 -10.85
N THR A 135 -1.08 0.15 -9.96
CA THR A 135 -0.69 -0.25 -8.62
C THR A 135 -1.30 -1.60 -8.25
N VAL A 136 -0.47 -2.49 -7.75
CA VAL A 136 -0.86 -3.78 -7.15
C VAL A 136 -0.37 -3.81 -5.72
N ILE A 137 -1.27 -4.14 -4.79
CA ILE A 137 -0.97 -4.25 -3.35
C ILE A 137 -1.41 -5.63 -2.88
N ASN A 138 -0.49 -6.35 -2.27
CA ASN A 138 -0.77 -7.59 -1.54
C ASN A 138 -0.34 -7.37 -0.09
N ASP A 139 -1.29 -7.26 0.81
CA ASP A 139 -1.06 -7.03 2.23
C ASP A 139 -1.61 -8.16 3.09
N GLY A 140 -0.91 -8.46 4.17
CA GLY A 140 -1.38 -9.43 5.16
C GLY A 140 -2.34 -8.80 6.17
N SER A 141 -2.02 -7.60 6.65
CA SER A 141 -2.88 -6.90 7.61
C SER A 141 -2.44 -5.46 7.83
N GLY A 142 -3.40 -4.59 8.03
CA GLY A 142 -3.14 -3.18 8.30
C GLY A 142 -4.13 -2.27 7.57
N SER A 143 -3.85 -1.01 7.54
CA SER A 143 -4.67 -0.08 6.78
C SER A 143 -4.03 0.24 5.43
N ILE A 144 -4.82 0.24 4.37
CA ILE A 144 -4.37 0.61 3.04
C ILE A 144 -5.06 1.91 2.63
N THR A 145 -4.27 2.91 2.25
CA THR A 145 -4.76 4.16 1.66
C THR A 145 -4.13 4.34 0.27
N ALA A 146 -4.96 4.38 -0.77
CA ALA A 146 -4.52 4.62 -2.15
C ALA A 146 -5.19 5.87 -2.73
N ASN A 147 -4.39 6.88 -3.10
CA ASN A 147 -4.91 8.16 -3.59
C ASN A 147 -4.24 8.59 -4.90
N ASP A 148 -5.02 9.21 -5.79
CA ASP A 148 -4.50 9.79 -7.05
C ASP A 148 -3.75 8.77 -7.92
N ILE A 149 -4.36 7.61 -8.14
CA ILE A 149 -3.81 6.56 -8.99
C ILE A 149 -4.23 6.82 -10.44
N THR A 150 -3.25 7.06 -11.33
CA THR A 150 -3.53 7.40 -12.72
C THR A 150 -3.73 6.17 -13.63
N GLY A 151 -3.47 4.98 -13.12
CA GLY A 151 -3.68 3.68 -13.78
C GLY A 151 -4.74 2.84 -13.09
N THR A 152 -4.65 1.53 -13.26
CA THR A 152 -5.46 0.52 -12.56
C THR A 152 -4.97 0.30 -11.14
N LEU A 153 -5.90 -0.11 -10.26
CA LEU A 153 -5.59 -0.46 -8.88
C LEU A 153 -6.09 -1.88 -8.57
N GLU A 154 -5.22 -2.73 -8.11
CA GLU A 154 -5.56 -4.07 -7.59
C GLU A 154 -5.07 -4.18 -6.13
N ILE A 155 -5.99 -4.56 -5.23
CA ILE A 155 -5.69 -4.76 -3.80
C ILE A 155 -6.13 -6.16 -3.40
N ASN A 156 -5.23 -6.90 -2.79
CA ASN A 156 -5.50 -8.16 -2.12
C ASN A 156 -5.07 -7.98 -0.66
N ASP A 157 -6.02 -7.88 0.25
CA ASP A 157 -5.78 -7.68 1.68
C ASP A 157 -6.33 -8.84 2.51
N GLY A 158 -5.62 -9.20 3.55
CA GLY A 158 -6.08 -10.20 4.51
C GLY A 158 -7.01 -9.60 5.56
N SER A 159 -6.67 -8.42 6.08
CA SER A 159 -7.51 -7.74 7.07
C SER A 159 -7.07 -6.30 7.33
N GLY A 160 -8.02 -5.42 7.46
CA GLY A 160 -7.77 -4.02 7.76
C GLY A 160 -8.78 -3.10 7.09
N SER A 161 -8.52 -1.82 7.08
CA SER A 161 -9.36 -0.89 6.35
C SER A 161 -8.71 -0.48 5.03
N ILE A 162 -9.51 -0.40 3.99
CA ILE A 162 -9.10 0.02 2.65
C ILE A 162 -9.81 1.33 2.31
N ASP A 163 -9.03 2.40 2.14
CA ASP A 163 -9.50 3.71 1.69
C ASP A 163 -8.89 4.07 0.33
N VAL A 164 -9.75 4.20 -0.69
CA VAL A 164 -9.33 4.49 -2.08
C VAL A 164 -9.98 5.76 -2.57
N ARG A 165 -9.20 6.67 -3.18
CA ARG A 165 -9.72 7.91 -3.76
C ARG A 165 -9.02 8.28 -5.06
N ASN A 166 -9.78 8.86 -6.00
CA ASN A 166 -9.27 9.43 -7.26
C ASN A 166 -8.48 8.41 -8.11
N VAL A 167 -9.12 7.34 -8.54
CA VAL A 167 -8.53 6.33 -9.44
C VAL A 167 -9.07 6.54 -10.86
N SER A 168 -8.17 6.62 -11.85
CA SER A 168 -8.55 6.97 -13.23
C SER A 168 -9.00 5.77 -14.07
N HIS A 169 -8.67 4.54 -13.66
CA HIS A 169 -9.01 3.30 -14.38
C HIS A 169 -9.68 2.29 -13.43
N ASP A 170 -9.76 1.04 -13.86
CA ASP A 170 -10.48 0.01 -13.14
C ASP A 170 -9.84 -0.31 -11.76
N ILE A 171 -10.70 -0.66 -10.82
CA ILE A 171 -10.33 -1.06 -9.45
C ILE A 171 -10.79 -2.50 -9.21
N LYS A 172 -9.90 -3.31 -8.68
CA LYS A 172 -10.21 -4.64 -8.18
C LYS A 172 -9.75 -4.79 -6.74
N ILE A 173 -10.67 -5.19 -5.85
CA ILE A 173 -10.38 -5.38 -4.42
C ILE A 173 -10.84 -6.77 -4.00
N HIS A 174 -9.91 -7.50 -3.38
CA HIS A 174 -10.19 -8.70 -2.61
C HIS A 174 -9.78 -8.44 -1.17
N ASP A 175 -10.73 -8.46 -0.26
CA ASP A 175 -10.49 -8.28 1.18
C ASP A 175 -11.04 -9.47 1.97
N GLY A 176 -10.28 -9.88 2.98
CA GLY A 176 -10.74 -10.92 3.91
C GLY A 176 -11.67 -10.36 4.98
N SER A 177 -11.30 -9.19 5.53
CA SER A 177 -12.13 -8.53 6.54
C SER A 177 -11.71 -7.10 6.81
N GLY A 178 -12.70 -6.22 6.93
CA GLY A 178 -12.46 -4.81 7.22
C GLY A 178 -13.50 -3.91 6.56
N ASN A 179 -13.22 -2.62 6.54
CA ASN A 179 -14.09 -1.69 5.84
C ASN A 179 -13.43 -1.26 4.53
N ILE A 180 -14.17 -1.29 3.45
CA ILE A 180 -13.74 -0.83 2.13
C ILE A 180 -14.48 0.46 1.79
N ASN A 181 -13.74 1.55 1.61
CA ASN A 181 -14.27 2.83 1.17
C ASN A 181 -13.62 3.20 -0.16
N VAL A 182 -14.42 3.38 -1.20
CA VAL A 182 -13.94 3.87 -2.51
C VAL A 182 -14.71 5.11 -2.91
N ALA A 183 -13.99 6.17 -3.27
CA ALA A 183 -14.61 7.39 -3.75
C ALA A 183 -13.91 7.94 -4.98
N LYS A 184 -14.70 8.44 -5.96
CA LYS A 184 -14.20 9.09 -7.19
C LYS A 184 -13.35 8.16 -8.07
N ALA A 185 -13.94 7.09 -8.54
CA ALA A 185 -13.33 6.21 -9.53
C ALA A 185 -13.93 6.46 -10.93
N GLN A 186 -13.07 6.52 -11.94
CA GLN A 186 -13.51 6.73 -13.33
C GLN A 186 -13.77 5.41 -14.08
N GLY A 187 -13.09 4.32 -13.68
CA GLY A 187 -13.26 3.00 -14.27
C GLY A 187 -14.30 2.14 -13.56
N ASN A 188 -14.32 0.86 -13.91
CA ASN A 188 -15.17 -0.13 -13.28
C ASN A 188 -14.61 -0.56 -11.93
N ILE A 189 -15.48 -1.04 -11.05
CA ILE A 189 -15.08 -1.56 -9.72
C ILE A 189 -15.59 -2.99 -9.57
N GLU A 190 -14.70 -3.88 -9.18
CA GLU A 190 -15.01 -5.23 -8.72
C GLU A 190 -14.52 -5.40 -7.29
N VAL A 191 -15.44 -5.74 -6.37
CA VAL A 191 -15.14 -5.96 -4.95
C VAL A 191 -15.57 -7.36 -4.54
N HIS A 192 -14.65 -8.09 -3.94
CA HIS A 192 -14.90 -9.33 -3.23
C HIS A 192 -14.47 -9.16 -1.79
N ASP A 193 -15.43 -9.12 -0.87
CA ASP A 193 -15.19 -8.99 0.57
C ASP A 193 -15.69 -10.22 1.35
N GLY A 194 -14.92 -10.62 2.34
CA GLY A 194 -15.32 -11.69 3.26
C GLY A 194 -16.24 -11.17 4.36
N SER A 195 -15.88 -10.03 4.97
CA SER A 195 -16.72 -9.44 6.02
C SER A 195 -16.35 -7.99 6.32
N GLY A 196 -17.33 -7.13 6.44
CA GLY A 196 -17.12 -5.72 6.77
C GLY A 196 -18.14 -4.80 6.12
N GLY A 197 -17.81 -3.53 6.07
CA GLY A 197 -18.63 -2.53 5.39
C GLY A 197 -18.03 -2.14 4.05
N ILE A 198 -18.84 -2.11 3.00
CA ILE A 198 -18.46 -1.63 1.67
C ILE A 198 -19.21 -0.31 1.40
N ASP A 199 -18.47 0.79 1.20
CA ASP A 199 -19.03 2.10 0.85
C ASP A 199 -18.38 2.60 -0.44
N LEU A 200 -19.13 2.63 -1.55
CA LEU A 200 -18.67 3.04 -2.87
C LEU A 200 -19.42 4.30 -3.29
N ASN A 201 -18.69 5.39 -3.52
CA ASN A 201 -19.26 6.69 -3.81
C ASN A 201 -18.65 7.30 -5.08
N ASP A 202 -19.47 7.90 -5.93
CA ASP A 202 -19.05 8.70 -7.08
C ASP A 202 -18.22 7.88 -8.09
N ILE A 203 -18.81 6.77 -8.56
CA ILE A 203 -18.19 5.84 -9.49
C ILE A 203 -18.74 6.10 -10.91
N SER A 204 -17.87 6.39 -11.86
CA SER A 204 -18.29 6.63 -13.25
C SER A 204 -18.57 5.34 -14.03
N GLY A 205 -17.95 4.24 -13.66
CA GLY A 205 -18.07 2.94 -14.31
C GLY A 205 -19.12 2.02 -13.68
N ASP A 206 -19.04 0.75 -14.05
CA ASP A 206 -19.89 -0.32 -13.53
C ASP A 206 -19.33 -0.83 -12.19
N VAL A 207 -20.23 -1.20 -11.28
CA VAL A 207 -19.87 -1.74 -9.97
C VAL A 207 -20.39 -3.17 -9.87
N VAL A 208 -19.49 -4.09 -9.51
CA VAL A 208 -19.80 -5.50 -9.24
C VAL A 208 -19.31 -5.83 -7.82
N VAL A 209 -20.18 -6.35 -6.99
CA VAL A 209 -19.89 -6.67 -5.58
C VAL A 209 -20.25 -8.11 -5.26
N SER A 210 -19.38 -8.76 -4.50
CA SER A 210 -19.64 -10.03 -3.81
C SER A 210 -19.20 -9.87 -2.36
N ASP A 211 -20.12 -10.04 -1.41
CA ASP A 211 -19.86 -9.90 0.03
C ASP A 211 -20.29 -11.16 0.79
N GLY A 212 -19.52 -11.52 1.79
CA GLY A 212 -19.84 -12.60 2.72
C GLY A 212 -20.75 -12.13 3.86
N SER A 213 -20.43 -10.99 4.46
CA SER A 213 -21.28 -10.41 5.51
C SER A 213 -20.92 -8.96 5.82
N GLY A 214 -21.93 -8.10 5.86
CA GLY A 214 -21.72 -6.69 6.18
C GLY A 214 -22.76 -5.78 5.58
N SER A 215 -22.45 -4.51 5.53
CA SER A 215 -23.33 -3.53 4.90
C SER A 215 -22.73 -3.03 3.61
N ILE A 216 -23.48 -3.13 2.53
CA ILE A 216 -23.08 -2.59 1.22
C ILE A 216 -23.84 -1.29 0.97
N ARG A 217 -23.12 -0.22 0.71
CA ARG A 217 -23.65 1.05 0.26
C ARG A 217 -22.99 1.45 -1.04
N VAL A 218 -23.80 1.72 -2.06
CA VAL A 218 -23.34 2.27 -3.33
C VAL A 218 -24.14 3.53 -3.63
N ASP A 219 -23.45 4.64 -3.81
CA ASP A 219 -24.05 5.90 -4.22
C ASP A 219 -23.36 6.44 -5.47
N THR A 220 -24.11 6.54 -6.55
CA THR A 220 -23.65 6.95 -7.88
C THR A 220 -22.73 5.93 -8.57
N ALA A 221 -23.31 5.21 -9.53
CA ALA A 221 -22.58 4.35 -10.49
C ALA A 221 -23.29 4.27 -11.85
N ALA A 222 -22.57 3.81 -12.88
CA ALA A 222 -23.20 3.56 -14.19
C ALA A 222 -24.18 2.39 -14.11
N ASN A 223 -23.73 1.23 -13.68
CA ASN A 223 -24.54 0.05 -13.37
C ASN A 223 -24.11 -0.56 -12.04
N PHE A 224 -24.98 -1.37 -11.44
CA PHE A 224 -24.68 -2.13 -10.23
C PHE A 224 -25.11 -3.58 -10.38
N GLU A 225 -24.23 -4.51 -10.04
CA GLU A 225 -24.51 -5.95 -9.94
C GLU A 225 -24.02 -6.50 -8.62
N LEU A 226 -24.93 -7.11 -7.86
CA LEU A 226 -24.61 -7.89 -6.68
C LEU A 226 -24.57 -9.37 -7.07
N LEU A 227 -23.38 -9.97 -6.98
CA LEU A 227 -23.20 -11.40 -7.28
C LEU A 227 -23.64 -12.27 -6.12
N SER A 228 -23.27 -11.88 -4.91
CA SER A 228 -23.65 -12.57 -3.68
C SER A 228 -23.62 -11.60 -2.49
N ASP A 229 -24.52 -11.81 -1.54
CA ASP A 229 -24.54 -11.20 -0.21
C ASP A 229 -24.98 -12.27 0.78
N GLY A 230 -24.13 -12.59 1.74
CA GLY A 230 -24.44 -13.63 2.73
C GLY A 230 -25.37 -13.11 3.82
N SER A 231 -25.04 -11.96 4.40
CA SER A 231 -25.89 -11.33 5.42
C SER A 231 -25.52 -9.86 5.64
N GLY A 232 -26.53 -9.02 5.65
CA GLY A 232 -26.32 -7.60 5.89
C GLY A 232 -27.40 -6.72 5.30
N SER A 233 -27.06 -5.47 5.06
CA SER A 233 -27.97 -4.52 4.43
C SER A 233 -27.35 -3.98 3.14
N VAL A 234 -28.14 -3.99 2.07
CA VAL A 234 -27.71 -3.42 0.78
C VAL A 234 -28.51 -2.15 0.50
N LYS A 235 -27.80 -1.05 0.31
CA LYS A 235 -28.39 0.23 -0.06
C LYS A 235 -27.72 0.77 -1.30
N VAL A 236 -28.47 0.86 -2.38
CA VAL A 236 -28.01 1.34 -3.68
C VAL A 236 -28.82 2.56 -4.09
N THR A 237 -28.15 3.65 -4.43
CA THR A 237 -28.78 4.92 -4.82
C THR A 237 -28.08 5.52 -6.04
N ASN A 238 -28.79 6.33 -6.80
CA ASN A 238 -28.27 7.11 -7.94
C ASN A 238 -27.55 6.27 -9.03
N ILE A 239 -28.12 5.10 -9.39
CA ILE A 239 -27.59 4.28 -10.48
C ILE A 239 -28.18 4.75 -11.81
N ALA A 240 -27.33 5.12 -12.75
CA ALA A 240 -27.76 5.66 -14.04
C ALA A 240 -28.42 4.60 -14.96
N GLY A 241 -27.96 3.37 -14.87
CA GLY A 241 -28.41 2.25 -15.72
C GLY A 241 -29.12 1.14 -14.96
N LYS A 242 -28.59 -0.07 -15.02
CA LYS A 242 -29.22 -1.28 -14.46
C LYS A 242 -28.74 -1.55 -13.03
N THR A 243 -29.69 -1.97 -12.21
CA THR A 243 -29.40 -2.57 -10.91
C THR A 243 -29.88 -4.02 -10.93
N LYS A 244 -28.96 -4.95 -10.60
CA LYS A 244 -29.20 -6.39 -10.47
C LYS A 244 -28.78 -6.82 -9.08
N MET A 245 -29.73 -7.39 -8.32
CA MET A 245 -29.54 -7.92 -6.97
C MET A 245 -30.02 -9.36 -6.90
#